data_62c3b7a416ad3c92db9344787071fa8d
#
_entry.id   62c3b7a416ad3c92db9344787071fa8d
#
_cell.length_a   1.000
_cell.length_b   1.000
_cell.length_c   1.000
_cell.angle_alpha   90.00
_cell.angle_beta   90.00
_cell.angle_gamma   90.00
#
_symmetry.space_group_name_H-M   'P 1'
#
loop_
_entity.id
_entity.type
_entity.pdbx_description
1 polymer ?
#
loop_
_entity_poly.entity_id
_entity_poly.type
_entity_poly.pdbx_seq_one_letter_code
_entity_poly.pdbx_strand_id
1 'polypeptide(L)'
;MYPINYSKFAYYKIDPSDLDSVEPQPSPFLGGALQRMVGIGIDEPCCQVVFEDFFPGYEYKWTTWVDQLDYVVSGKAEITYHQPPGLEVQKTVLVEAPSIYLIPRGTPLVWKIIGDEVFRHFSFDVPNPLFPTETARSVVAARKLVA
;
A
#
# COMPACT_ATOMS: atom_id res chain seq x y z
N MET A 1 -31.29 9.58 -4.39
CA MET A 1 -30.75 8.59 -3.43
C MET A 1 -29.51 7.96 -4.03
N TYR A 2 -28.41 8.08 -3.35
CA TYR A 2 -27.18 7.44 -3.79
C TYR A 2 -27.26 5.96 -3.43
N PRO A 3 -26.88 5.05 -4.35
CA PRO A 3 -26.74 3.65 -3.98
C PRO A 3 -25.73 3.55 -2.86
N ILE A 4 -26.15 3.05 -1.72
CA ILE A 4 -25.25 2.81 -0.59
C ILE A 4 -24.51 1.53 -0.90
N ASN A 5 -23.22 1.67 -1.15
CA ASN A 5 -22.34 0.52 -1.29
C ASN A 5 -22.01 -0.01 0.09
N TYR A 6 -22.80 -0.98 0.54
CA TYR A 6 -22.51 -1.65 1.80
C TYR A 6 -21.36 -2.63 1.62
N SER A 7 -20.43 -2.57 2.56
CA SER A 7 -19.43 -3.62 2.66
C SER A 7 -20.08 -4.89 3.20
N LYS A 8 -19.59 -6.03 2.74
CA LYS A 8 -20.05 -7.35 3.17
C LYS A 8 -19.03 -7.94 4.12
N PHE A 9 -19.48 -8.84 4.98
CA PHE A 9 -18.55 -9.64 5.77
C PHE A 9 -17.62 -10.39 4.81
N ALA A 10 -16.32 -10.30 5.05
CA ALA A 10 -15.30 -10.96 4.25
C ALA A 10 -14.34 -11.71 5.17
N TYR A 11 -13.93 -12.87 4.73
CA TYR A 11 -12.98 -13.72 5.44
C TYR A 11 -11.95 -14.25 4.46
N TYR A 12 -10.68 -14.13 4.82
CA TYR A 12 -9.58 -14.70 4.05
C TYR A 12 -8.56 -15.31 5.01
N LYS A 13 -8.26 -16.59 4.82
CA LYS A 13 -7.19 -17.26 5.57
C LYS A 13 -5.86 -16.97 4.87
N ILE A 14 -4.96 -16.28 5.55
CA ILE A 14 -3.67 -15.91 4.99
C ILE A 14 -2.75 -17.11 4.97
N ASP A 15 -2.25 -17.41 3.78
CA ASP A 15 -1.20 -18.41 3.57
C ASP A 15 0.02 -17.68 2.97
N PRO A 16 1.17 -17.67 3.67
CA PRO A 16 2.38 -17.07 3.12
C PRO A 16 2.80 -17.62 1.76
N SER A 17 2.44 -18.87 1.45
CA SER A 17 2.73 -19.47 0.15
C SER A 17 2.02 -18.77 -1.00
N ASP A 18 0.90 -18.11 -0.74
CA ASP A 18 0.18 -17.34 -1.76
C ASP A 18 1.09 -16.24 -2.33
N LEU A 19 1.89 -15.61 -1.48
CA LEU A 19 2.83 -14.57 -1.90
C LEU A 19 4.15 -15.16 -2.38
N ASP A 20 4.67 -16.19 -1.71
CA ASP A 20 5.93 -16.83 -2.07
C ASP A 20 5.91 -17.44 -3.48
N SER A 21 4.75 -17.84 -3.96
CA SER A 21 4.57 -18.43 -5.30
C SER A 21 4.44 -17.38 -6.41
N VAL A 22 4.30 -16.09 -6.07
CA VAL A 22 4.18 -15.02 -7.06
C VAL A 22 5.54 -14.65 -7.61
N GLU A 23 5.65 -14.63 -8.94
CA GLU A 23 6.86 -14.17 -9.60
C GLU A 23 7.03 -12.65 -9.38
N PRO A 24 8.19 -12.20 -8.88
CA PRO A 24 8.43 -10.77 -8.72
C PRO A 24 8.38 -10.03 -10.06
N GLN A 25 7.75 -8.87 -10.07
CA GLN A 25 7.58 -8.03 -11.25
C GLN A 25 7.95 -6.59 -10.94
N PRO A 26 8.50 -5.83 -11.92
CA PRO A 26 8.66 -4.40 -11.75
C PRO A 26 7.30 -3.72 -11.54
N SER A 27 7.21 -2.86 -10.56
CA SER A 27 5.98 -2.12 -10.27
C SER A 27 5.89 -0.86 -11.11
N PRO A 28 4.84 -0.69 -11.94
CA PRO A 28 4.67 0.54 -12.70
C PRO A 28 4.30 1.74 -11.82
N PHE A 29 3.81 1.51 -10.60
CA PHE A 29 3.34 2.56 -9.71
C PHE A 29 4.37 3.01 -8.67
N LEU A 30 5.38 2.18 -8.41
CA LEU A 30 6.33 2.39 -7.31
C LEU A 30 7.74 2.71 -7.82
N GLY A 31 7.84 3.28 -9.02
CA GLY A 31 9.12 3.67 -9.61
C GLY A 31 9.86 2.54 -10.33
N GLY A 32 9.16 1.46 -10.68
CA GLY A 32 9.73 0.34 -11.41
C GLY A 32 10.50 -0.66 -10.54
N ALA A 33 10.49 -0.48 -9.23
CA ALA A 33 11.14 -1.40 -8.30
C ALA A 33 10.46 -2.76 -8.30
N LEU A 34 11.24 -3.80 -8.05
CA LEU A 34 10.77 -5.19 -8.06
C LEU A 34 9.86 -5.46 -6.87
N GLN A 35 8.68 -6.04 -7.10
CA GLN A 35 7.73 -6.41 -6.05
C GLN A 35 6.98 -7.69 -6.35
N ARG A 36 6.41 -8.29 -5.31
CA ARG A 36 5.34 -9.30 -5.42
C ARG A 36 4.12 -8.80 -4.69
N MET A 37 2.93 -9.07 -5.23
CA MET A 37 1.69 -8.59 -4.65
C MET A 37 0.57 -9.58 -4.87
N VAL A 38 -0.22 -9.79 -3.84
CA VAL A 38 -1.46 -10.58 -3.89
C VAL A 38 -2.59 -9.73 -3.34
N GLY A 39 -3.64 -9.57 -4.12
CA GLY A 39 -4.89 -9.02 -3.60
C GLY A 39 -5.53 -10.04 -2.68
N ILE A 40 -5.85 -9.65 -1.45
CA ILE A 40 -6.53 -10.53 -0.51
C ILE A 40 -8.04 -10.45 -0.75
N GLY A 41 -8.77 -11.49 -0.34
CA GLY A 41 -10.22 -11.60 -0.49
C GLY A 41 -11.03 -10.58 0.32
N ILE A 42 -10.44 -9.44 0.70
CA ILE A 42 -11.10 -8.28 1.29
C ILE A 42 -10.96 -7.13 0.30
N ASP A 43 -11.96 -7.01 -0.54
CA ASP A 43 -12.04 -5.99 -1.59
C ASP A 43 -13.46 -5.41 -1.56
N GLU A 44 -13.72 -4.65 -0.50
CA GLU A 44 -15.03 -4.11 -0.17
C GLU A 44 -15.01 -2.58 -0.24
N PRO A 45 -16.15 -1.91 -0.33
CA PRO A 45 -16.19 -0.45 -0.37
C PRO A 45 -15.46 0.24 0.77
N CYS A 46 -15.47 -0.33 1.98
CA CYS A 46 -14.83 0.29 3.15
C CYS A 46 -13.33 0.12 3.17
N CYS A 47 -12.78 -0.94 2.55
CA CYS A 47 -11.33 -1.13 2.49
C CYS A 47 -10.92 -2.15 1.44
N GLN A 48 -9.68 -2.03 1.01
CA GLN A 48 -9.00 -3.04 0.19
C GLN A 48 -7.76 -3.50 0.94
N VAL A 49 -7.50 -4.80 0.93
CA VAL A 49 -6.32 -5.37 1.56
C VAL A 49 -5.42 -6.00 0.50
N VAL A 50 -4.16 -5.62 0.52
CA VAL A 50 -3.12 -6.13 -0.36
C VAL A 50 -2.02 -6.71 0.50
N PHE A 51 -1.49 -7.87 0.11
CA PHE A 51 -0.34 -8.50 0.74
C PHE A 51 0.82 -8.42 -0.24
N GLU A 52 1.93 -7.79 0.15
CA GLU A 52 3.00 -7.51 -0.79
C GLU A 52 4.39 -7.59 -0.18
N ASP A 53 5.37 -7.88 -1.05
CA ASP A 53 6.79 -7.89 -0.72
C ASP A 53 7.52 -6.79 -1.47
N PHE A 54 8.31 -6.03 -0.71
CA PHE A 54 9.34 -5.14 -1.23
C PHE A 54 10.71 -5.77 -0.94
N PHE A 55 11.62 -5.66 -1.87
CA PHE A 55 12.90 -6.37 -1.82
C PHE A 55 14.05 -5.48 -1.35
N PRO A 56 15.03 -6.05 -0.60
CA PRO A 56 16.23 -5.31 -0.20
C PRO A 56 16.98 -4.71 -1.38
N GLY A 57 17.52 -3.51 -1.17
CA GLY A 57 18.29 -2.79 -2.18
C GLY A 57 17.46 -1.95 -3.14
N TYR A 58 16.14 -2.00 -3.06
CA TYR A 58 15.25 -1.19 -3.88
C TYR A 58 14.66 -0.03 -3.09
N GLU A 59 14.29 1.02 -3.81
CA GLU A 59 13.50 2.14 -3.32
C GLU A 59 12.13 2.12 -3.99
N TYR A 60 11.08 2.34 -3.20
CA TYR A 60 9.70 2.33 -3.65
C TYR A 60 9.10 3.71 -3.41
N LYS A 61 8.60 4.34 -4.46
CA LYS A 61 8.03 5.69 -4.42
C LYS A 61 6.53 5.63 -4.58
N TRP A 62 5.82 6.33 -3.73
CA TRP A 62 4.36 6.33 -3.74
C TRP A 62 3.80 7.64 -3.19
N THR A 63 2.64 8.01 -3.69
CA THR A 63 1.80 9.03 -3.04
C THR A 63 0.44 8.38 -2.80
N THR A 64 0.04 8.33 -1.54
CA THR A 64 -1.20 7.64 -1.17
C THR A 64 -2.43 8.39 -1.66
N TRP A 65 -3.41 7.64 -2.16
CA TRP A 65 -4.65 8.21 -2.69
C TRP A 65 -5.80 8.18 -1.68
N VAL A 66 -5.68 7.32 -0.71
CA VAL A 66 -6.58 7.14 0.42
C VAL A 66 -5.71 6.98 1.67
N ASP A 67 -6.33 6.90 2.83
CA ASP A 67 -5.57 6.54 4.03
C ASP A 67 -5.11 5.09 3.90
N GLN A 68 -3.85 4.85 4.25
CA GLN A 68 -3.24 3.54 4.14
C GLN A 68 -2.65 3.13 5.48
N LEU A 69 -3.11 1.98 5.98
CA LEU A 69 -2.51 1.32 7.14
C LEU A 69 -1.66 0.16 6.65
N ASP A 70 -0.42 0.10 7.11
CA ASP A 70 0.48 -1.01 6.79
C ASP A 70 0.84 -1.78 8.05
N TYR A 71 0.70 -3.09 7.99
CA TYR A 71 1.18 -4.02 9.01
C TYR A 71 2.40 -4.77 8.46
N VAL A 72 3.55 -4.57 9.10
CA VAL A 72 4.83 -5.14 8.68
C VAL A 72 5.04 -6.49 9.34
N VAL A 73 5.19 -7.53 8.53
CA VAL A 73 5.35 -8.93 8.97
C VAL A 73 6.83 -9.30 9.09
N SER A 74 7.66 -8.84 8.16
CA SER A 74 9.10 -9.12 8.14
C SER A 74 9.87 -7.97 7.52
N GLY A 75 11.16 -7.91 7.81
CA GLY A 75 12.08 -6.93 7.24
C GLY A 75 12.06 -5.57 7.90
N LYS A 76 12.77 -4.65 7.29
CA LYS A 76 12.88 -3.26 7.76
C LYS A 76 13.09 -2.30 6.61
N ALA A 77 12.62 -1.07 6.79
CA ALA A 77 12.70 0.00 5.80
C ALA A 77 12.96 1.34 6.45
N GLU A 78 13.73 2.18 5.79
CA GLU A 78 13.74 3.61 6.06
C GLU A 78 12.65 4.26 5.21
N ILE A 79 11.68 4.89 5.86
CA ILE A 79 10.60 5.57 5.18
C ILE A 79 10.83 7.07 5.29
N THR A 80 10.98 7.71 4.14
CA THR A 80 11.07 9.17 4.05
C THR A 80 9.78 9.69 3.46
N TYR A 81 9.13 10.63 4.14
CA TYR A 81 7.84 11.16 3.73
C TYR A 81 7.74 12.67 3.94
N HIS A 82 6.86 13.28 3.15
CA HIS A 82 6.50 14.70 3.30
C HIS A 82 5.15 14.80 3.97
N GLN A 83 5.10 15.52 5.08
CA GLN A 83 3.91 15.57 5.92
C GLN A 83 2.83 16.48 5.33
N PRO A 84 1.61 15.95 5.05
CA PRO A 84 0.49 16.79 4.62
C PRO A 84 0.04 17.74 5.75
N PRO A 85 -0.67 18.83 5.42
CA PRO A 85 -1.09 19.24 4.07
C PRO A 85 -0.05 20.05 3.30
N GLY A 86 0.91 20.69 3.96
CA GLY A 86 1.84 21.62 3.34
C GLY A 86 2.97 20.97 2.57
N LEU A 87 3.32 19.72 2.91
CA LEU A 87 4.39 18.92 2.30
C LEU A 87 5.81 19.53 2.44
N GLU A 88 5.96 20.56 3.28
CA GLU A 88 7.24 21.24 3.49
C GLU A 88 8.13 20.49 4.47
N VAL A 89 7.52 19.76 5.41
CA VAL A 89 8.23 19.02 6.44
C VAL A 89 8.53 17.62 5.93
N GLN A 90 9.82 17.32 5.78
CA GLN A 90 10.30 15.98 5.43
C GLN A 90 10.77 15.26 6.69
N LYS A 91 10.37 14.01 6.84
CA LYS A 91 10.78 13.15 7.95
C LYS A 91 11.24 11.80 7.45
N THR A 92 12.12 11.17 8.20
CA THR A 92 12.56 9.79 7.96
C THR A 92 12.35 8.98 9.23
N VAL A 93 11.78 7.79 9.09
CA VAL A 93 11.54 6.86 10.19
C VAL A 93 12.06 5.48 9.80
N LEU A 94 12.70 4.80 10.75
CA LEU A 94 13.06 3.40 10.60
C LEU A 94 11.88 2.54 11.09
N VAL A 95 11.38 1.69 10.20
CA VAL A 95 10.29 0.76 10.48
C VAL A 95 10.82 -0.66 10.45
N GLU A 96 10.61 -1.39 11.53
CA GLU A 96 11.02 -2.79 11.66
C GLU A 96 9.84 -3.66 12.04
N ALA A 97 9.79 -4.87 11.50
CA ALA A 97 8.78 -5.87 11.86
C ALA A 97 8.94 -6.37 13.30
N PRO A 98 7.86 -6.71 14.00
CA PRO A 98 6.47 -6.45 13.64
C PRO A 98 6.06 -5.02 14.01
N SER A 99 5.37 -4.34 13.14
CA SER A 99 4.94 -2.97 13.39
C SER A 99 3.76 -2.58 12.51
N ILE A 100 3.13 -1.47 12.86
CA ILE A 100 2.03 -0.88 12.10
C ILE A 100 2.27 0.61 11.96
N TYR A 101 1.95 1.17 10.80
CA TYR A 101 1.99 2.61 10.59
C TYR A 101 0.85 3.07 9.70
N LEU A 102 0.50 4.34 9.86
CA LEU A 102 -0.53 5.01 9.06
C LEU A 102 0.12 6.00 8.11
N ILE A 103 -0.27 5.93 6.84
CA ILE A 103 0.07 6.92 5.85
C ILE A 103 -1.20 7.69 5.50
N PRO A 104 -1.31 8.97 5.89
CA PRO A 104 -2.47 9.78 5.53
C PRO A 104 -2.55 10.01 4.03
N ARG A 105 -3.77 10.14 3.53
CA ARG A 105 -4.02 10.44 2.12
C ARG A 105 -3.20 11.66 1.66
N GLY A 106 -2.58 11.53 0.49
CA GLY A 106 -1.81 12.61 -0.11
C GLY A 106 -0.37 12.73 0.39
N THR A 107 0.11 11.75 1.13
CA THR A 107 1.49 11.72 1.62
C THR A 107 2.43 11.15 0.55
N PRO A 108 3.36 11.95 0.01
CA PRO A 108 4.45 11.42 -0.80
C PRO A 108 5.47 10.73 0.09
N LEU A 109 5.88 9.51 -0.28
CA LEU A 109 6.86 8.78 0.52
C LEU A 109 7.76 7.89 -0.35
N VAL A 110 8.89 7.53 0.24
CA VAL A 110 9.83 6.57 -0.33
C VAL A 110 10.18 5.55 0.75
N TRP A 111 10.01 4.27 0.43
CA TRP A 111 10.56 3.18 1.24
C TRP A 111 11.92 2.81 0.68
N LYS A 112 12.93 2.82 1.51
CA LYS A 112 14.24 2.24 1.21
C LYS A 112 14.37 0.96 2.02
N ILE A 113 14.34 -0.18 1.35
CA ILE A 113 14.40 -1.47 2.04
C ILE A 113 15.85 -1.77 2.38
N ILE A 114 16.11 -1.99 3.66
CA ILE A 114 17.46 -2.20 4.20
C ILE A 114 17.58 -3.60 4.79
N GLY A 115 18.84 -4.04 5.00
CA GLY A 115 19.13 -5.39 5.47
C GLY A 115 18.97 -6.42 4.36
N ASP A 116 18.84 -7.69 4.75
CA ASP A 116 18.83 -8.84 3.84
C ASP A 116 17.46 -9.49 3.71
N GLU A 117 16.50 -9.07 4.54
CA GLU A 117 15.20 -9.68 4.63
C GLU A 117 14.18 -8.91 3.79
N VAL A 118 13.31 -9.66 3.11
CA VAL A 118 12.19 -9.09 2.38
C VAL A 118 11.31 -8.29 3.33
N PHE A 119 10.91 -7.10 2.92
CA PHE A 119 9.95 -6.27 3.63
C PHE A 119 8.55 -6.70 3.22
N ARG A 120 7.97 -7.57 4.04
CA ARG A 120 6.66 -8.15 3.81
C ARG A 120 5.61 -7.44 4.65
N HIS A 121 4.54 -7.01 4.01
CA HIS A 121 3.53 -6.23 4.69
C HIS A 121 2.15 -6.37 4.06
N PHE A 122 1.14 -6.06 4.89
CA PHE A 122 -0.24 -5.87 4.44
C PHE A 122 -0.50 -4.38 4.33
N SER A 123 -1.10 -3.98 3.22
CA SER A 123 -1.62 -2.63 3.03
C SER A 123 -3.14 -2.65 3.07
N PHE A 124 -3.71 -1.81 3.92
CA PHE A 124 -5.14 -1.60 4.07
C PHE A 124 -5.48 -0.21 3.55
N ASP A 125 -6.12 -0.13 2.39
CA ASP A 125 -6.57 1.13 1.80
C ASP A 125 -7.99 1.44 2.29
N VAL A 126 -8.18 2.60 2.90
CA VAL A 126 -9.44 3.02 3.52
C VAL A 126 -9.81 4.43 3.05
N PRO A 127 -10.94 4.62 2.32
CA PRO A 127 -11.80 3.60 1.71
C PRO A 127 -11.11 2.90 0.54
N ASN A 128 -11.77 1.88 0.00
CA ASN A 128 -11.26 1.19 -1.18
C ASN A 128 -11.29 2.15 -2.39
N PRO A 129 -10.13 2.43 -3.02
CA PRO A 129 -10.08 3.41 -4.12
C PRO A 129 -10.76 2.94 -5.40
N LEU A 130 -11.08 1.65 -5.51
CA LEU A 130 -11.73 1.08 -6.70
C LEU A 130 -13.25 1.18 -6.67
N PHE A 131 -13.85 1.56 -5.52
CA PHE A 131 -15.29 1.71 -5.39
C PHE A 131 -15.74 3.15 -5.63
N PRO A 132 -16.92 3.35 -6.23
CA PRO A 132 -17.36 4.67 -6.69
C PRO A 132 -17.90 5.57 -5.56
N THR A 133 -16.98 6.21 -4.85
CA THR A 133 -17.25 7.46 -4.16
C THR A 133 -16.72 8.59 -5.05
N GLU A 134 -17.18 9.83 -4.88
CA GLU A 134 -16.66 10.94 -5.69
C GLU A 134 -15.15 11.07 -5.55
N THR A 135 -14.63 10.90 -4.36
CA THR A 135 -13.19 10.92 -4.09
C THR A 135 -12.48 9.77 -4.80
N ALA A 136 -13.03 8.56 -4.71
CA ALA A 136 -12.47 7.39 -5.35
C ALA A 136 -12.51 7.47 -6.88
N ARG A 137 -13.56 8.09 -7.46
CA ARG A 137 -13.63 8.30 -8.91
C ARG A 137 -12.48 9.15 -9.43
N SER A 138 -12.15 10.22 -8.72
CA SER A 138 -11.02 11.09 -9.09
C SER A 138 -9.71 10.33 -9.03
N VAL A 139 -9.52 9.51 -8.01
CA VAL A 139 -8.33 8.70 -7.82
C VAL A 139 -8.20 7.63 -8.89
N VAL A 140 -9.29 6.93 -9.20
CA VAL A 140 -9.32 5.89 -10.25
C VAL A 140 -9.03 6.50 -11.61
N ALA A 141 -9.57 7.69 -11.91
CA ALA A 141 -9.30 8.40 -13.16
C ALA A 141 -7.80 8.76 -13.27
N ALA A 142 -7.20 9.28 -12.20
CA ALA A 142 -5.78 9.58 -12.14
C ALA A 142 -4.92 8.31 -12.34
N ARG A 143 -5.33 7.20 -11.73
CA ARG A 143 -4.67 5.91 -11.86
C ARG A 143 -4.65 5.39 -13.29
N LYS A 144 -5.77 5.51 -14.00
CA LYS A 144 -5.87 5.10 -15.41
C LYS A 144 -4.98 5.94 -16.33
N LEU A 145 -4.74 7.20 -15.99
CA LEU A 145 -3.86 8.07 -16.76
C LEU A 145 -2.37 7.74 -16.57
N VAL A 146 -2.02 7.16 -15.42
CA VAL A 146 -0.63 6.81 -15.06
C VAL A 146 -0.29 5.37 -15.44
N ALA A 147 -1.28 4.53 -15.49
CA ALA A 147 -1.13 3.14 -15.91
C ALA A 147 -1.18 3.04 -17.43
#